data_c26c2f0b569f09096ae48d46dd9b4a5e
#
_entry.id   c26c2f0b569f09096ae48d46dd9b4a5e
#
_cell.length_a   1.000
_cell.length_b   1.000
_cell.length_c   1.000
_cell.angle_alpha   90.00
_cell.angle_beta   90.00
_cell.angle_gamma   90.00
#
_symmetry.space_group_name_H-M   'P 1'
#
loop_
_entity.id
_entity.type
_entity.pdbx_description
1 polymer ?
#
loop_
_entity_poly.entity_id
_entity_poly.type
_entity_poly.pdbx_seq_one_letter_code
_entity_poly.pdbx_strand_id
1 'polypeptide(L)'
;MALLEVTGISKNFGSTHVLQNISLNLEKGEALAIIGSSGSGKTTLLRCLNFLETPDTGVIRVDGKTLWDAADPATHRESEVRKKRLHFGLVFQNFNLFPQYTALQNITLAGELLAKEKPEYKANRKAIHAELEEKARTLLAQMGLSERENHYPHQLSGGQQQRVAIARALALEPDILCFDEPTSALDPE
;
A
#
# COMPACT_ATOMS: atom_id res chain seq x y z
N MET A 1 3.66 22.11 -4.59
CA MET A 1 2.69 21.85 -3.50
C MET A 1 2.89 20.41 -3.11
N ALA A 2 3.23 20.14 -1.86
CA ALA A 2 3.57 18.79 -1.44
C ALA A 2 2.40 17.83 -1.66
N LEU A 3 2.70 16.64 -2.23
CA LEU A 3 1.74 15.55 -2.37
C LEU A 3 1.43 14.92 -1.01
N LEU A 4 2.47 14.71 -0.19
CA LEU A 4 2.36 14.19 1.17
C LEU A 4 2.97 15.20 2.13
N GLU A 5 2.22 15.54 3.17
CA GLU A 5 2.68 16.34 4.31
C GLU A 5 2.43 15.55 5.59
N VAL A 6 3.48 15.32 6.34
CA VAL A 6 3.47 14.64 7.64
C VAL A 6 4.03 15.59 8.68
N THR A 7 3.29 15.84 9.74
CA THR A 7 3.68 16.80 10.78
C THR A 7 3.52 16.19 12.16
N GLY A 8 4.62 16.13 12.91
CA GLY A 8 4.62 15.80 14.33
C GLY A 8 4.14 14.39 14.70
N ILE A 9 4.32 13.39 13.82
CA ILE A 9 3.90 12.02 14.08
C ILE A 9 4.74 11.42 15.19
N SER A 10 4.06 10.94 16.24
CA SER A 10 4.67 10.14 17.30
C SER A 10 3.90 8.83 17.49
N LYS A 11 4.61 7.79 17.91
CA LYS A 11 4.01 6.47 18.20
C LYS A 11 4.74 5.79 19.35
N ASN A 12 3.98 5.34 20.31
CA ASN A 12 4.45 4.59 21.47
C ASN A 12 3.81 3.20 21.51
N PHE A 13 4.52 2.21 21.99
CA PHE A 13 4.02 0.89 22.32
C PHE A 13 4.30 0.63 23.81
N GLY A 14 3.30 0.81 24.65
CA GLY A 14 3.47 0.82 26.11
C GLY A 14 4.44 1.94 26.52
N SER A 15 5.53 1.57 27.17
CA SER A 15 6.60 2.52 27.59
C SER A 15 7.65 2.80 26.51
N THR A 16 7.60 2.12 25.38
CA THR A 16 8.61 2.27 24.33
C THR A 16 8.19 3.36 23.33
N HIS A 17 8.99 4.42 23.23
CA HIS A 17 8.83 5.49 22.26
C HIS A 17 9.48 5.08 20.94
N VAL A 18 8.69 4.76 19.91
CA VAL A 18 9.20 4.27 18.62
C VAL A 18 9.34 5.40 17.60
N LEU A 19 8.35 6.28 17.53
CA LEU A 19 8.40 7.48 16.70
C LEU A 19 8.26 8.70 17.60
N GLN A 20 9.08 9.74 17.35
CA GLN A 20 9.09 10.96 18.15
C GLN A 20 9.11 12.17 17.24
N ASN A 21 7.96 12.87 17.13
CA ASN A 21 7.82 14.15 16.42
C ASN A 21 8.34 14.12 14.97
N ILE A 22 8.03 13.06 14.22
CA ILE A 22 8.50 12.90 12.84
C ILE A 22 7.70 13.82 11.91
N SER A 23 8.42 14.62 11.14
CA SER A 23 7.83 15.48 10.12
C SER A 23 8.60 15.29 8.81
N LEU A 24 7.86 15.22 7.69
CA LEU A 24 8.43 15.09 6.35
C LEU A 24 7.43 15.57 5.30
N ASN A 25 7.94 15.96 4.14
CA ASN A 25 7.14 16.29 2.97
C ASN A 25 7.66 15.50 1.76
N LEU A 26 6.76 15.24 0.80
CA LEU A 26 7.08 14.59 -0.48
C LEU A 26 6.32 15.33 -1.58
N GLU A 27 7.04 15.80 -2.59
CA GLU A 27 6.45 16.38 -3.78
C GLU A 27 6.04 15.31 -4.80
N LYS A 28 5.16 15.66 -5.71
CA LYS A 28 4.73 14.72 -6.77
C LYS A 28 5.91 14.37 -7.69
N GLY A 29 6.14 13.07 -7.87
CA GLY A 29 7.22 12.54 -8.70
C GLY A 29 8.57 12.42 -7.97
N GLU A 30 8.62 12.76 -6.69
CA GLU A 30 9.80 12.53 -5.86
C GLU A 30 9.83 11.14 -5.24
N ALA A 31 11.02 10.69 -4.87
CA ALA A 31 11.24 9.51 -4.05
C ALA A 31 11.94 9.90 -2.74
N LEU A 32 11.39 9.46 -1.61
CA LEU A 32 11.95 9.65 -0.28
C LEU A 32 12.50 8.33 0.26
N ALA A 33 13.79 8.28 0.56
CA ALA A 33 14.42 7.14 1.23
C ALA A 33 14.51 7.38 2.75
N ILE A 34 13.96 6.44 3.53
CA ILE A 34 14.04 6.44 4.99
C ILE A 34 15.12 5.44 5.40
N ILE A 35 16.25 5.95 5.90
CA ILE A 35 17.42 5.16 6.26
C ILE A 35 17.58 5.13 7.79
N GLY A 36 18.01 4.00 8.34
CA GLY A 36 18.27 3.83 9.76
C GLY A 36 18.54 2.36 10.11
N SER A 37 19.05 2.12 11.31
CA SER A 37 19.32 0.78 11.83
C SER A 37 18.03 -0.07 11.94
N SER A 38 18.19 -1.40 12.06
CA SER A 38 17.06 -2.27 12.38
C SER A 38 16.44 -1.84 13.72
N GLY A 39 15.10 -1.85 13.80
CA GLY A 39 14.37 -1.40 14.98
C GLY A 39 14.25 0.11 15.16
N SER A 40 14.77 0.95 14.25
CA SER A 40 14.67 2.43 14.36
C SER A 40 13.27 3.00 14.07
N GLY A 41 12.25 2.17 13.83
CA GLY A 41 10.88 2.61 13.62
C GLY A 41 10.46 2.83 12.15
N LYS A 42 11.32 2.52 11.15
CA LYS A 42 11.01 2.70 9.71
C LYS A 42 9.70 2.03 9.30
N THR A 43 9.55 0.74 9.59
CA THR A 43 8.33 -0.03 9.33
C THR A 43 7.13 0.53 10.09
N THR A 44 7.31 0.99 11.33
CA THR A 44 6.25 1.63 12.12
C THR A 44 5.79 2.93 11.47
N LEU A 45 6.72 3.75 10.98
CA LEU A 45 6.37 4.98 10.25
C LEU A 45 5.58 4.66 8.98
N LEU A 46 6.05 3.71 8.15
CA LEU A 46 5.32 3.28 6.95
C LEU A 46 3.92 2.76 7.30
N ARG A 47 3.76 1.99 8.36
CA ARG A 47 2.45 1.51 8.82
C ARG A 47 1.55 2.65 9.30
N CYS A 48 2.09 3.67 9.96
CA CYS A 48 1.32 4.86 10.33
C CYS A 48 0.85 5.63 9.08
N LEU A 49 1.71 5.81 8.08
CA LEU A 49 1.34 6.47 6.82
C LEU A 49 0.25 5.71 6.07
N ASN A 50 0.28 4.38 6.09
CA ASN A 50 -0.72 3.52 5.46
C ASN A 50 -1.94 3.22 6.36
N PHE A 51 -2.07 3.87 7.51
CA PHE A 51 -3.15 3.64 8.49
C PHE A 51 -3.31 2.18 8.93
N LEU A 52 -2.23 1.39 8.87
CA LEU A 52 -2.16 0.04 9.43
C LEU A 52 -1.81 0.09 10.93
N GLU A 53 -1.22 1.20 11.36
CA GLU A 53 -0.96 1.54 12.75
C GLU A 53 -1.48 2.96 13.00
N THR A 54 -2.04 3.21 14.17
CA THR A 54 -2.59 4.51 14.54
C THR A 54 -1.50 5.36 15.17
N PRO A 55 -1.13 6.53 14.60
CA PRO A 55 -0.25 7.47 15.30
C PRO A 55 -0.90 8.00 16.58
N ASP A 56 -0.09 8.27 17.60
CA ASP A 56 -0.57 8.86 18.87
C ASP A 56 -0.71 10.38 18.76
N THR A 57 0.13 11.01 17.94
CA THR A 57 0.09 12.48 17.69
C THR A 57 0.35 12.77 16.21
N GLY A 58 0.06 14.00 15.81
CA GLY A 58 0.43 14.56 14.52
C GLY A 58 -0.67 14.52 13.47
N VAL A 59 -0.31 14.98 12.28
CA VAL A 59 -1.23 15.17 11.14
C VAL A 59 -0.63 14.57 9.87
N ILE A 60 -1.46 13.91 9.06
CA ILE A 60 -1.10 13.41 7.73
C ILE A 60 -2.04 14.05 6.71
N ARG A 61 -1.47 14.72 5.69
CA ARG A 61 -2.22 15.29 4.56
C ARG A 61 -1.72 14.71 3.24
N VAL A 62 -2.64 14.48 2.32
CA VAL A 62 -2.34 14.10 0.93
C VAL A 62 -3.08 15.06 0.02
N ASP A 63 -2.38 15.66 -0.93
CA ASP A 63 -2.90 16.67 -1.86
C ASP A 63 -3.68 17.78 -1.12
N GLY A 64 -3.09 18.30 -0.03
CA GLY A 64 -3.68 19.34 0.83
C GLY A 64 -4.87 18.88 1.69
N LYS A 65 -5.39 17.65 1.53
CA LYS A 65 -6.50 17.13 2.33
C LYS A 65 -5.99 16.43 3.59
N THR A 66 -6.52 16.79 4.74
CA THR A 66 -6.22 16.09 6.00
C THR A 66 -6.84 14.71 5.99
N LEU A 67 -6.00 13.67 5.94
CA LEU A 67 -6.42 12.29 6.05
C LEU A 67 -6.46 11.83 7.50
N TRP A 68 -5.52 12.30 8.32
CA TRP A 68 -5.40 11.97 9.73
C TRP A 68 -5.01 13.20 10.53
N ASP A 69 -5.69 13.41 11.65
CA ASP A 69 -5.32 14.37 12.68
C ASP A 69 -5.59 13.71 14.03
N ALA A 70 -4.56 13.54 14.85
CA ALA A 70 -4.69 12.91 16.16
C ALA A 70 -5.62 13.71 17.10
N ALA A 71 -5.77 15.01 16.88
CA ALA A 71 -6.66 15.89 17.64
C ALA A 71 -8.12 15.84 17.15
N ASP A 72 -8.39 15.31 15.94
CA ASP A 72 -9.75 15.27 15.37
C ASP A 72 -10.28 13.82 15.28
N PRO A 73 -11.15 13.39 16.23
CA PRO A 73 -11.74 12.05 16.22
C PRO A 73 -12.56 11.72 14.97
N ALA A 74 -13.02 12.71 14.20
CA ALA A 74 -13.75 12.47 12.96
C ALA A 74 -12.85 11.78 11.92
N THR A 75 -11.54 12.03 11.97
CA THR A 75 -10.56 11.41 11.08
C THR A 75 -10.25 9.95 11.45
N HIS A 76 -10.70 9.46 12.62
CA HIS A 76 -10.39 8.11 13.13
C HIS A 76 -11.45 7.06 12.80
N ARG A 77 -12.57 7.45 12.19
CA ARG A 77 -13.66 6.52 11.88
C ARG A 77 -13.21 5.46 10.89
N GLU A 78 -13.47 4.19 11.18
CA GLU A 78 -13.02 3.06 10.35
C GLU A 78 -13.48 3.17 8.89
N SER A 79 -14.70 3.63 8.64
CA SER A 79 -15.21 3.88 7.28
C SER A 79 -14.38 4.90 6.51
N GLU A 80 -13.85 5.92 7.19
CA GLU A 80 -12.99 6.93 6.60
C GLU A 80 -11.56 6.41 6.43
N VAL A 81 -11.03 5.69 7.43
CA VAL A 81 -9.70 5.07 7.36
C VAL A 81 -9.57 4.14 6.15
N ARG A 82 -10.59 3.32 5.87
CA ARG A 82 -10.60 2.44 4.67
C ARG A 82 -10.43 3.22 3.36
N LYS A 83 -11.13 4.35 3.21
CA LYS A 83 -11.00 5.22 2.02
C LYS A 83 -9.61 5.84 1.93
N LYS A 84 -9.05 6.25 3.06
CA LYS A 84 -7.73 6.89 3.14
C LYS A 84 -6.59 5.93 2.78
N ARG A 85 -6.73 4.64 3.11
CA ARG A 85 -5.78 3.60 2.69
C ARG A 85 -5.62 3.50 1.18
N LEU A 86 -6.63 3.90 0.40
CA LEU A 86 -6.57 3.87 -1.06
C LEU A 86 -5.57 4.88 -1.65
N HIS A 87 -5.21 5.93 -0.91
CA HIS A 87 -4.17 6.87 -1.32
C HIS A 87 -2.76 6.25 -1.30
N PHE A 88 -2.59 5.11 -0.61
CA PHE A 88 -1.31 4.48 -0.39
C PHE A 88 -1.28 3.05 -0.93
N GLY A 89 -0.30 2.72 -1.75
CA GLY A 89 0.07 1.36 -2.08
C GLY A 89 1.22 0.90 -1.17
N LEU A 90 1.14 -0.29 -0.59
CA LEU A 90 2.20 -0.83 0.27
C LEU A 90 2.71 -2.16 -0.27
N VAL A 91 4.03 -2.21 -0.50
CA VAL A 91 4.77 -3.43 -0.80
C VAL A 91 5.51 -3.83 0.47
N PHE A 92 5.13 -4.97 1.04
CA PHE A 92 5.71 -5.52 2.26
C PHE A 92 7.04 -6.20 1.99
N GLN A 93 7.90 -6.27 3.00
CA GLN A 93 9.18 -6.96 2.98
C GLN A 93 9.09 -8.42 2.46
N ASN A 94 8.11 -9.19 2.90
CA ASN A 94 7.86 -10.57 2.49
C ASN A 94 6.82 -10.68 1.37
N PHE A 95 6.56 -9.60 0.61
CA PHE A 95 5.58 -9.48 -0.47
C PHE A 95 4.13 -9.79 -0.07
N ASN A 96 3.88 -10.65 0.89
CA ASN A 96 2.57 -11.05 1.45
C ASN A 96 1.53 -11.35 0.36
N LEU A 97 1.94 -12.12 -0.66
CA LEU A 97 1.00 -12.62 -1.65
C LEU A 97 0.10 -13.69 -1.03
N PHE A 98 -1.15 -13.71 -1.42
CA PHE A 98 -2.10 -14.72 -1.00
C PHE A 98 -1.77 -16.04 -1.69
N PRO A 99 -1.33 -17.09 -0.95
CA PRO A 99 -0.81 -18.32 -1.55
C PRO A 99 -1.87 -19.13 -2.32
N GLN A 100 -3.15 -18.95 -1.99
CA GLN A 100 -4.28 -19.62 -2.63
C GLN A 100 -4.76 -18.95 -3.92
N TYR A 101 -4.20 -17.77 -4.27
CA TYR A 101 -4.55 -17.02 -5.46
C TYR A 101 -3.39 -17.00 -6.46
N THR A 102 -3.72 -17.01 -7.75
CA THR A 102 -2.75 -16.81 -8.84
C THR A 102 -2.20 -15.37 -8.82
N ALA A 103 -1.19 -15.09 -9.64
CA ALA A 103 -0.66 -13.73 -9.80
C ALA A 103 -1.76 -12.75 -10.23
N LEU A 104 -2.58 -13.12 -11.24
CA LEU A 104 -3.71 -12.32 -11.68
C LEU A 104 -4.70 -12.05 -10.55
N GLN A 105 -5.09 -13.10 -9.83
CA GLN A 105 -6.06 -12.98 -8.73
C GLN A 105 -5.53 -12.17 -7.55
N ASN A 106 -4.22 -12.24 -7.25
CA ASN A 106 -3.59 -11.37 -6.24
C ASN A 106 -3.73 -9.90 -6.60
N ILE A 107 -3.69 -9.54 -7.87
CA ILE A 107 -3.78 -8.16 -8.34
C ILE A 107 -5.25 -7.71 -8.39
N THR A 108 -6.20 -8.55 -8.82
CA THR A 108 -7.61 -8.15 -8.98
C THR A 108 -8.38 -8.09 -7.66
N LEU A 109 -7.95 -8.84 -6.64
CA LEU A 109 -8.71 -9.08 -5.40
C LEU A 109 -9.22 -7.80 -4.74
N ALA A 110 -8.37 -6.80 -4.57
CA ALA A 110 -8.74 -5.56 -3.88
C ALA A 110 -9.78 -4.76 -4.69
N GLY A 111 -9.59 -4.68 -6.02
CA GLY A 111 -10.55 -4.05 -6.92
C GLY A 111 -11.92 -4.74 -6.90
N GLU A 112 -11.93 -6.08 -6.87
CA GLU A 112 -13.17 -6.86 -6.74
C GLU A 112 -13.91 -6.60 -5.43
N LEU A 113 -13.17 -6.51 -4.31
CA LEU A 113 -13.75 -6.21 -3.00
C LEU A 113 -14.37 -4.81 -2.97
N LEU A 114 -13.68 -3.81 -3.51
CA LEU A 114 -14.21 -2.44 -3.62
C LEU A 114 -15.43 -2.38 -4.55
N ALA A 115 -15.40 -3.10 -5.67
CA ALA A 115 -16.52 -3.14 -6.60
C ALA A 115 -17.78 -3.74 -5.96
N LYS A 116 -17.63 -4.77 -5.10
CA LYS A 116 -18.76 -5.40 -4.38
C LYS A 116 -19.51 -4.46 -3.46
N GLU A 117 -18.88 -3.37 -3.00
CA GLU A 117 -19.52 -2.36 -2.16
C GLU A 117 -20.42 -1.41 -2.96
N LYS A 118 -20.33 -1.42 -4.31
CA LYS A 118 -21.10 -0.54 -5.18
C LYS A 118 -22.48 -1.13 -5.51
N PRO A 119 -23.56 -0.31 -5.50
CA PRO A 119 -24.92 -0.79 -5.80
C PRO A 119 -25.05 -1.47 -7.15
N GLU A 120 -24.34 -0.97 -8.18
CA GLU A 120 -24.37 -1.45 -9.54
C GLU A 120 -23.62 -2.76 -9.78
N TYR A 121 -22.87 -3.25 -8.78
CA TYR A 121 -22.02 -4.43 -8.94
C TYR A 121 -22.77 -5.65 -9.45
N LYS A 122 -23.97 -5.94 -8.88
CA LYS A 122 -24.74 -7.14 -9.24
C LYS A 122 -25.15 -7.14 -10.71
N ALA A 123 -25.52 -5.97 -11.26
CA ALA A 123 -25.92 -5.81 -12.65
C ALA A 123 -24.74 -5.91 -13.62
N ASN A 124 -23.57 -5.38 -13.23
CA ASN A 124 -22.41 -5.22 -14.10
C ASN A 124 -21.24 -6.16 -13.77
N ARG A 125 -21.46 -7.18 -12.94
CA ARG A 125 -20.42 -8.05 -12.40
C ARG A 125 -19.43 -8.56 -13.47
N LYS A 126 -19.92 -9.09 -14.58
CA LYS A 126 -19.06 -9.66 -15.64
C LYS A 126 -18.17 -8.59 -16.29
N ALA A 127 -18.73 -7.42 -16.57
CA ALA A 127 -17.98 -6.31 -17.16
C ALA A 127 -16.91 -5.79 -16.19
N ILE A 128 -17.25 -5.61 -14.92
CA ILE A 128 -16.31 -5.18 -13.87
C ILE A 128 -15.15 -6.17 -13.72
N HIS A 129 -15.44 -7.48 -13.65
CA HIS A 129 -14.37 -8.49 -13.56
C HIS A 129 -13.47 -8.46 -14.80
N ALA A 130 -14.02 -8.37 -16.01
CA ALA A 130 -13.23 -8.28 -17.23
C ALA A 130 -12.33 -7.05 -17.26
N GLU A 131 -12.81 -5.90 -16.81
CA GLU A 131 -12.03 -4.66 -16.70
C GLU A 131 -10.88 -4.79 -15.69
N LEU A 132 -11.15 -5.35 -14.51
CA LEU A 132 -10.13 -5.59 -13.48
C LEU A 132 -9.05 -6.58 -13.94
N GLU A 133 -9.45 -7.65 -14.64
CA GLU A 133 -8.50 -8.61 -15.19
C GLU A 133 -7.64 -7.99 -16.31
N GLU A 134 -8.22 -7.19 -17.20
CA GLU A 134 -7.47 -6.52 -18.27
C GLU A 134 -6.44 -5.53 -17.70
N LYS A 135 -6.84 -4.75 -16.70
CA LYS A 135 -5.91 -3.88 -15.96
C LYS A 135 -4.79 -4.69 -15.30
N ALA A 136 -5.12 -5.81 -14.66
CA ALA A 136 -4.13 -6.66 -14.01
C ALA A 136 -3.16 -7.30 -15.04
N ARG A 137 -3.63 -7.73 -16.23
CA ARG A 137 -2.78 -8.23 -17.32
C ARG A 137 -1.85 -7.14 -17.83
N THR A 138 -2.35 -5.91 -17.99
CA THR A 138 -1.53 -4.76 -18.37
C THR A 138 -0.40 -4.53 -17.36
N LEU A 139 -0.69 -4.56 -16.06
CA LEU A 139 0.32 -4.42 -15.02
C LEU A 139 1.31 -5.59 -15.02
N LEU A 140 0.85 -6.82 -15.20
CA LEU A 140 1.75 -7.98 -15.33
C LEU A 140 2.66 -7.87 -16.54
N ALA A 141 2.15 -7.38 -17.68
CA ALA A 141 2.96 -7.16 -18.87
C ALA A 141 4.05 -6.10 -18.65
N GLN A 142 3.70 -4.98 -18.00
CA GLN A 142 4.67 -3.94 -17.60
C GLN A 142 5.76 -4.47 -16.67
N MET A 143 5.44 -5.46 -15.83
CA MET A 143 6.40 -6.14 -14.95
C MET A 143 7.16 -7.29 -15.63
N GLY A 144 6.94 -7.56 -16.93
CA GLY A 144 7.55 -8.68 -17.64
C GLY A 144 7.06 -10.05 -17.18
N LEU A 145 5.79 -10.16 -16.77
CA LEU A 145 5.19 -11.36 -16.19
C LEU A 145 3.93 -11.84 -16.93
N SER A 146 3.75 -11.49 -18.21
CA SER A 146 2.57 -11.90 -18.99
C SER A 146 2.30 -13.40 -18.95
N GLU A 147 3.35 -14.23 -19.08
CA GLU A 147 3.27 -15.67 -19.09
C GLU A 147 3.07 -16.29 -17.68
N ARG A 148 2.97 -15.44 -16.65
CA ARG A 148 2.89 -15.87 -15.25
C ARG A 148 1.54 -15.57 -14.60
N GLU A 149 0.56 -15.08 -15.33
CA GLU A 149 -0.74 -14.66 -14.79
C GLU A 149 -1.46 -15.76 -13.99
N ASN A 150 -1.33 -17.03 -14.41
CA ASN A 150 -1.96 -18.18 -13.79
C ASN A 150 -1.07 -18.92 -12.78
N HIS A 151 0.14 -18.40 -12.49
CA HIS A 151 1.04 -19.02 -11.52
C HIS A 151 0.68 -18.61 -10.10
N TYR A 152 0.79 -19.57 -9.18
CA TYR A 152 0.66 -19.32 -7.74
C TYR A 152 1.99 -18.79 -7.15
N PRO A 153 1.97 -18.10 -6.00
CA PRO A 153 3.19 -17.55 -5.40
C PRO A 153 4.35 -18.54 -5.26
N HIS A 154 4.08 -19.78 -4.87
CA HIS A 154 5.10 -20.82 -4.71
C HIS A 154 5.76 -21.28 -6.04
N GLN A 155 5.18 -20.91 -7.18
CA GLN A 155 5.71 -21.17 -8.53
C GLN A 155 6.52 -20.00 -9.10
N LEU A 156 6.65 -18.93 -8.35
CA LEU A 156 7.32 -17.69 -8.74
C LEU A 156 8.62 -17.53 -7.96
N SER A 157 9.68 -17.06 -8.61
CA SER A 157 10.91 -16.65 -7.91
C SER A 157 10.64 -15.43 -7.01
N GLY A 158 11.53 -15.15 -6.03
CA GLY A 158 11.40 -13.99 -5.14
C GLY A 158 11.22 -12.68 -5.90
N GLY A 159 12.04 -12.42 -6.92
CA GLY A 159 11.90 -11.24 -7.77
C GLY A 159 10.60 -11.20 -8.58
N GLN A 160 10.06 -12.36 -8.99
CA GLN A 160 8.75 -12.43 -9.64
C GLN A 160 7.61 -12.15 -8.64
N GLN A 161 7.68 -12.69 -7.43
CA GLN A 161 6.73 -12.41 -6.36
C GLN A 161 6.72 -10.93 -5.99
N GLN A 162 7.89 -10.30 -5.90
CA GLN A 162 8.02 -8.87 -5.67
C GLN A 162 7.30 -8.06 -6.76
N ARG A 163 7.55 -8.38 -8.02
CA ARG A 163 6.89 -7.69 -9.14
C ARG A 163 5.37 -7.86 -9.13
N VAL A 164 4.85 -9.03 -8.76
CA VAL A 164 3.40 -9.24 -8.55
C VAL A 164 2.89 -8.38 -7.39
N ALA A 165 3.63 -8.28 -6.28
CA ALA A 165 3.25 -7.43 -5.15
C ALA A 165 3.24 -5.93 -5.51
N ILE A 166 4.18 -5.48 -6.35
CA ILE A 166 4.19 -4.12 -6.90
C ILE A 166 2.96 -3.90 -7.80
N ALA A 167 2.69 -4.82 -8.74
CA ALA A 167 1.52 -4.74 -9.59
C ALA A 167 0.20 -4.69 -8.78
N ARG A 168 0.10 -5.50 -7.72
CA ARG A 168 -1.04 -5.48 -6.79
C ARG A 168 -1.20 -4.13 -6.11
N ALA A 169 -0.10 -3.53 -5.64
CA ALA A 169 -0.14 -2.22 -5.01
C ALA A 169 -0.56 -1.10 -5.99
N LEU A 170 -0.14 -1.19 -7.25
CA LEU A 170 -0.49 -0.23 -8.31
C LEU A 170 -1.92 -0.40 -8.85
N ALA A 171 -2.54 -1.58 -8.68
CA ALA A 171 -3.85 -1.88 -9.25
C ALA A 171 -4.97 -0.94 -8.78
N LEU A 172 -4.84 -0.37 -7.57
CA LEU A 172 -5.77 0.61 -7.02
C LEU A 172 -5.41 2.07 -7.33
N GLU A 173 -4.37 2.30 -8.17
CA GLU A 173 -3.91 3.63 -8.58
C GLU A 173 -3.64 4.57 -7.39
N PRO A 174 -2.81 4.15 -6.42
CA PRO A 174 -2.53 4.98 -5.25
C PRO A 174 -1.76 6.25 -5.64
N ASP A 175 -1.92 7.32 -4.87
CA ASP A 175 -1.15 8.55 -5.04
C ASP A 175 0.31 8.36 -4.62
N ILE A 176 0.56 7.47 -3.64
CA ILE A 176 1.87 7.23 -3.02
C ILE A 176 2.12 5.73 -2.93
N LEU A 177 3.29 5.29 -3.40
CA LEU A 177 3.74 3.91 -3.27
C LEU A 177 4.81 3.81 -2.18
N CYS A 178 4.56 2.96 -1.20
CA CYS A 178 5.45 2.69 -0.08
C CYS A 178 6.11 1.32 -0.22
N PHE A 179 7.40 1.24 0.11
CA PHE A 179 8.15 -0.01 0.14
C PHE A 179 8.75 -0.22 1.53
N ASP A 180 8.48 -1.36 2.14
CA ASP A 180 9.09 -1.77 3.41
C ASP A 180 10.22 -2.76 3.10
N GLU A 181 11.48 -2.31 3.20
CA GLU A 181 12.72 -3.07 2.95
C GLU A 181 12.69 -3.90 1.64
N PRO A 182 12.54 -3.27 0.46
CA PRO A 182 12.25 -3.97 -0.80
C PRO A 182 13.36 -4.91 -1.29
N THR A 183 14.57 -4.81 -0.76
CA THR A 183 15.73 -5.62 -1.19
C THR A 183 16.06 -6.75 -0.24
N SER A 184 15.48 -6.80 0.96
CA SER A 184 15.84 -7.77 2.00
C SER A 184 15.43 -9.22 1.68
N ALA A 185 14.45 -9.40 0.79
CA ALA A 185 13.94 -10.71 0.37
C ALA A 185 14.47 -11.17 -1.00
N LEU A 186 15.42 -10.43 -1.58
CA LEU A 186 16.08 -10.79 -2.83
C LEU A 186 17.45 -11.40 -2.50
N ASP A 187 17.78 -12.53 -3.14
CA ASP A 187 19.14 -13.05 -3.09
C ASP A 187 20.11 -12.00 -3.65
N PRO A 188 21.24 -11.72 -2.96
CA PRO A 188 22.27 -10.88 -3.55
C PRO A 188 22.86 -11.60 -4.77
N GLU A 189 22.67 -11.04 -5.96
CA GLU A 189 23.43 -11.42 -7.16
C GLU A 189 24.85 -10.84 -7.11
#